data_605c065de49c28668adbc8e5e904847c
#
_entry.id   605c065de49c28668adbc8e5e904847c
#
_cell.length_a   1.000
_cell.length_b   1.000
_cell.length_c   1.000
_cell.angle_alpha   90.00
_cell.angle_beta   90.00
_cell.angle_gamma   90.00
#
_symmetry.space_group_name_H-M   'P 1'
#
loop_
_entity.id
_entity.type
_entity.pdbx_description
1 polymer ?
#
loop_
_entity_poly.entity_id
_entity_poly.type
_entity_poly.pdbx_seq_one_letter_code
_entity_poly.pdbx_strand_id
1 'polypeptide(L)'
;MRIKQCLSELGRYDERERALDIQLAEYESVLSDYGREMDAGQVSVLDYITVLRSKIQTEKDRLLLRTNKQLVIAAYNYWNW
;
A
#
# COMPACT_ATOMS: atom_id res chain seq x y z
N MET A 1 -28.72 0.76 -8.25
CA MET A 1 -27.62 0.53 -9.19
C MET A 1 -26.32 1.17 -8.76
N ARG A 2 -26.30 2.45 -8.39
CA ARG A 2 -25.09 3.11 -7.87
C ARG A 2 -24.58 2.50 -6.58
N ILE A 3 -25.47 2.04 -5.73
CA ILE A 3 -25.13 1.37 -4.47
C ILE A 3 -24.33 0.08 -4.73
N LYS A 4 -24.76 -0.73 -5.71
CA LYS A 4 -24.06 -1.94 -6.09
C LYS A 4 -22.65 -1.64 -6.63
N GLN A 5 -22.52 -0.58 -7.44
CA GLN A 5 -21.22 -0.17 -7.96
C GLN A 5 -20.28 0.27 -6.83
N CYS A 6 -20.78 1.07 -5.88
CA CYS A 6 -19.99 1.51 -4.72
C CYS A 6 -19.53 0.32 -3.88
N LEU A 7 -20.41 -0.64 -3.62
CA LEU A 7 -20.06 -1.84 -2.84
C LEU A 7 -19.02 -2.71 -3.56
N SER A 8 -19.16 -2.84 -4.89
CA SER A 8 -18.18 -3.56 -5.71
C SER A 8 -16.83 -2.87 -5.68
N GLU A 9 -16.79 -1.54 -5.80
CA GLU A 9 -15.56 -0.76 -5.73
C GLU A 9 -14.91 -0.87 -4.35
N LEU A 10 -15.68 -0.80 -3.27
CA LEU A 10 -15.17 -0.97 -1.91
C LEU A 10 -14.53 -2.35 -1.73
N GLY A 11 -15.13 -3.40 -2.29
CA GLY A 11 -14.54 -4.74 -2.27
C GLY A 11 -13.19 -4.78 -2.97
N ARG A 12 -13.06 -4.12 -4.12
CA ARG A 12 -11.78 -4.04 -4.84
C ARG A 12 -10.74 -3.25 -4.05
N TYR A 13 -11.14 -2.16 -3.42
CA TYR A 13 -10.24 -1.38 -2.57
C TYR A 13 -9.74 -2.20 -1.38
N ASP A 14 -10.60 -2.98 -0.76
CA ASP A 14 -10.21 -3.83 0.37
C ASP A 14 -9.20 -4.91 -0.06
N GLU A 15 -9.41 -5.55 -1.20
CA GLU A 15 -8.48 -6.53 -1.75
C GLU A 15 -7.13 -5.90 -2.06
N ARG A 16 -7.14 -4.74 -2.70
CA ARG A 16 -5.92 -4.02 -3.04
C ARG A 16 -5.18 -3.53 -1.80
N GLU A 17 -5.91 -3.06 -0.79
CA GLU A 17 -5.33 -2.63 0.47
C GLU A 17 -4.62 -3.78 1.17
N ARG A 18 -5.21 -4.98 1.19
CA ARG A 18 -4.58 -6.18 1.73
C ARG A 18 -3.31 -6.54 0.97
N ALA A 19 -3.35 -6.46 -0.36
CA ALA A 19 -2.18 -6.74 -1.19
C ALA A 19 -1.05 -5.76 -0.88
N LEU A 20 -1.36 -4.48 -0.72
CA LEU A 20 -0.38 -3.46 -0.36
C LEU A 20 0.18 -3.67 1.05
N ASP A 21 -0.66 -4.07 2.01
CA ASP A 21 -0.22 -4.38 3.37
C ASP A 21 0.76 -5.55 3.40
N ILE A 22 0.49 -6.61 2.63
CA ILE A 22 1.38 -7.75 2.49
C ILE A 22 2.71 -7.30 1.87
N GLN A 23 2.65 -6.50 0.81
CA GLN A 23 3.84 -6.00 0.14
C GLN A 23 4.68 -5.13 1.07
N LEU A 24 4.06 -4.27 1.87
CA LEU A 24 4.77 -3.43 2.85
C LEU A 24 5.45 -4.28 3.92
N ALA A 25 4.79 -5.33 4.41
CA ALA A 25 5.39 -6.25 5.37
C ALA A 25 6.62 -6.96 4.77
N GLU A 26 6.54 -7.35 3.50
CA GLU A 26 7.66 -7.95 2.79
C GLU A 26 8.83 -6.97 2.65
N TYR A 27 8.57 -5.72 2.29
CA TYR A 27 9.60 -4.69 2.21
C TYR A 27 10.26 -4.44 3.56
N GLU A 28 9.49 -4.40 4.64
CA GLU A 28 10.04 -4.21 5.99
C GLU A 28 10.99 -5.36 6.36
N SER A 29 10.61 -6.59 6.04
CA SER A 29 11.45 -7.77 6.27
C SER A 29 12.74 -7.69 5.47
N VAL A 30 12.66 -7.38 4.18
CA VAL A 30 13.82 -7.24 3.30
C VAL A 30 14.73 -6.12 3.78
N LEU A 31 14.18 -4.96 4.17
CA LEU A 31 14.98 -3.85 4.67
C LEU A 31 15.69 -4.17 5.96
N SER A 32 15.04 -4.93 6.85
CA SER A 32 15.68 -5.38 8.09
C SER A 32 16.88 -6.29 7.78
N ASP A 33 16.71 -7.23 6.86
CA ASP A 33 17.78 -8.13 6.43
C ASP A 33 18.90 -7.37 5.74
N TYR A 34 18.57 -6.45 4.83
CA TYR A 34 19.55 -5.63 4.11
C TYR A 34 20.33 -4.72 5.08
N GLY A 35 19.68 -4.19 6.10
CA GLY A 35 20.36 -3.38 7.10
C GLY A 35 21.46 -4.15 7.82
N ARG A 36 21.16 -5.39 8.20
CA ARG A 36 22.17 -6.29 8.83
C ARG A 36 23.28 -6.68 7.86
N GLU A 37 22.92 -7.04 6.63
CA GLU A 37 23.88 -7.42 5.60
C GLU A 37 24.75 -6.24 5.17
N MET A 38 24.20 -5.04 5.13
CA MET A 38 24.94 -3.81 4.83
C MET A 38 25.99 -3.54 5.90
N ASP A 39 25.64 -3.70 7.18
CA ASP A 39 26.58 -3.56 8.30
C ASP A 39 27.71 -4.60 8.20
N ALA A 40 27.42 -5.79 7.68
CA ALA A 40 28.40 -6.82 7.42
C ALA A 40 29.16 -6.63 6.09
N GLY A 41 28.81 -5.59 5.31
CA GLY A 41 29.46 -5.31 4.03
C GLY A 41 29.01 -6.17 2.87
N GLN A 42 27.91 -6.92 2.99
CA GLN A 42 27.44 -7.87 1.99
C GLN A 42 26.43 -7.28 1.00
N VAL A 43 25.80 -6.15 1.33
CA VAL A 43 24.81 -5.47 0.48
C VAL A 43 25.24 -4.02 0.32
N SER A 44 25.12 -3.49 -0.89
CA SER A 44 25.47 -2.10 -1.16
C SER A 44 24.40 -1.13 -0.63
N VAL A 45 24.84 0.08 -0.31
CA VAL A 45 23.94 1.16 0.09
C VAL A 45 22.92 1.46 -1.01
N LEU A 46 23.33 1.35 -2.28
CA LEU A 46 22.43 1.58 -3.42
C LEU A 46 21.29 0.57 -3.46
N ASP A 47 21.56 -0.70 -3.17
CA ASP A 47 20.52 -1.73 -3.12
C ASP A 47 19.54 -1.44 -1.99
N TYR A 48 20.04 -1.04 -0.83
CA TYR A 48 19.21 -0.65 0.31
C TYR A 48 18.30 0.53 -0.06
N ILE A 49 18.84 1.57 -0.67
CA ILE A 49 18.09 2.76 -1.09
C ILE A 49 17.03 2.38 -2.13
N THR A 50 17.32 1.49 -3.06
CA THR A 50 16.38 1.05 -4.09
C THR A 50 15.16 0.38 -3.46
N VAL A 51 15.37 -0.52 -2.50
CA VAL A 51 14.27 -1.17 -1.77
C VAL A 51 13.50 -0.15 -0.94
N LEU A 52 14.19 0.76 -0.27
CA LEU A 52 13.56 1.82 0.52
C LEU A 52 12.65 2.71 -0.33
N ARG A 53 13.09 3.10 -1.52
CA ARG A 53 12.28 3.87 -2.46
C ARG A 53 11.03 3.12 -2.88
N SER A 54 11.17 1.82 -3.14
CA SER A 54 10.02 0.97 -3.50
C SER A 54 9.02 0.90 -2.36
N LYS A 55 9.49 0.79 -1.12
CA LYS A 55 8.63 0.82 0.06
C LYS A 55 7.88 2.15 0.16
N ILE A 56 8.56 3.27 0.01
CA ILE A 56 7.96 4.60 0.08
C ILE A 56 6.90 4.76 -1.02
N GLN A 57 7.17 4.30 -2.23
CA GLN A 57 6.20 4.37 -3.32
C GLN A 57 4.95 3.55 -2.99
N THR A 58 5.12 2.36 -2.43
CA THR A 58 4.01 1.51 -2.00
C THR A 58 3.20 2.16 -0.89
N GLU A 59 3.85 2.83 0.07
CA GLU A 59 3.17 3.58 1.12
C GLU A 59 2.33 4.74 0.55
N LYS A 60 2.86 5.44 -0.46
CA LYS A 60 2.11 6.49 -1.16
C LYS A 60 0.90 5.92 -1.89
N ASP A 61 1.06 4.79 -2.57
CA ASP A 61 -0.02 4.11 -3.27
C ASP A 61 -1.11 3.69 -2.29
N ARG A 62 -0.73 3.18 -1.12
CA ARG A 62 -1.66 2.80 -0.07
C ARG A 62 -2.43 3.99 0.46
N LEU A 63 -1.75 5.12 0.69
CA LEU A 63 -2.39 6.35 1.14
C LEU A 63 -3.39 6.87 0.11
N LEU A 64 -3.01 6.88 -1.16
CA LEU A 64 -3.88 7.30 -2.24
C LEU A 64 -5.11 6.38 -2.35
N LEU A 65 -4.90 5.08 -2.21
CA LEU A 65 -5.98 4.10 -2.21
C LEU A 65 -6.97 4.36 -1.08
N ARG A 66 -6.48 4.63 0.12
CA ARG A 66 -7.34 4.95 1.28
C ARG A 66 -8.13 6.24 1.05
N THR A 67 -7.49 7.26 0.48
CA THR A 67 -8.14 8.52 0.15
C THR A 67 -9.26 8.30 -0.86
N ASN A 68 -9.00 7.53 -1.92
CA ASN A 68 -10.01 7.21 -2.92
C ASN A 68 -11.15 6.37 -2.33
N LYS A 69 -10.85 5.44 -1.44
CA LYS A 69 -11.85 4.67 -0.72
C LYS A 69 -12.76 5.57 0.10
N GLN A 70 -12.20 6.56 0.80
CA GLN A 70 -12.98 7.53 1.57
C GLN A 70 -13.90 8.35 0.66
N LEU A 71 -13.45 8.73 -0.52
CA LEU A 71 -14.28 9.43 -1.49
C LEU A 71 -15.44 8.57 -1.98
N VAL A 72 -15.21 7.28 -2.21
CA VAL A 72 -16.27 6.33 -2.59
C VAL A 72 -17.30 6.20 -1.47
N ILE A 73 -16.85 6.08 -0.22
CA ILE A 73 -17.73 6.01 0.96
C ILE A 73 -18.56 7.27 1.07
N ALA A 74 -17.95 8.44 0.90
CA ALA A 74 -18.66 9.71 0.96
C ALA A 74 -19.73 9.81 -0.14
N ALA A 75 -19.40 9.36 -1.35
CA ALA A 75 -20.36 9.33 -2.46
C ALA A 75 -21.53 8.39 -2.17
N TYR A 76 -21.23 7.21 -1.62
CA TYR A 76 -22.26 6.26 -1.21
C TYR A 76 -23.22 6.89 -0.18
N ASN A 77 -22.67 7.52 0.85
CA ASN A 77 -23.47 8.17 1.87
C ASN A 77 -24.32 9.31 1.32
N TYR A 78 -23.74 10.08 0.40
CA TYR A 78 -24.46 11.17 -0.25
C TYR A 78 -25.69 10.67 -1.01
N TRP A 79 -25.55 9.59 -1.79
CA TRP A 79 -26.64 9.04 -2.58
C TRP A 79 -27.64 8.21 -1.78
N ASN A 80 -27.31 7.84 -0.58
CA ASN A 80 -28.15 6.99 0.28
C ASN A 80 -28.93 7.80 1.32
N TRP A 81 -29.02 9.07 1.12
CA TRP A 81 -29.78 9.99 1.97
C TRP A 81 -31.28 9.85 1.78
#